data_9f875a7168f3acd75124901029cd4461
#
_entry.id   9f875a7168f3acd75124901029cd4461
#
_cell.length_a   1.000
_cell.length_b   1.000
_cell.length_c   1.000
_cell.angle_alpha   90.00
_cell.angle_beta   90.00
_cell.angle_gamma   90.00
#
_symmetry.space_group_name_H-M   'P 1'
#
loop_
_entity.id
_entity.type
_entity.pdbx_description
1 polymer ?
#
loop_
_entity_poly.entity_id
_entity_poly.type
_entity_poly.pdbx_seq_one_letter_code
_entity_poly.pdbx_strand_id
1 'polypeptide(L)'
;MKKLLWIVVLGLLLSGNANAGWFGKWSGYVYPDASDLTVHVAAGTQYETLEDCRNACLKKISQAGYQNADYECGLNCKPSFPGADTFICKETSR
;
A
#
# COMPACT_ATOMS: atom_id res chain seq x y z
N MET A 1 10.49 -10.12 -1.70
CA MET A 1 9.53 -10.00 -0.61
C MET A 1 9.07 -8.57 -0.44
N LYS A 2 7.79 -8.38 -0.37
CA LYS A 2 7.25 -7.04 -0.27
C LYS A 2 7.30 -6.56 1.17
N LYS A 3 7.90 -5.41 1.36
CA LYS A 3 8.05 -4.85 2.70
C LYS A 3 6.72 -4.61 3.37
N LEU A 4 5.76 -4.09 2.61
CA LEU A 4 4.45 -3.76 3.16
C LEU A 4 3.70 -5.01 3.61
N LEU A 5 3.73 -6.06 2.80
CA LEU A 5 3.03 -7.29 3.14
C LEU A 5 3.56 -7.91 4.42
N TRP A 6 4.86 -7.89 4.57
CA TRP A 6 5.48 -8.48 5.74
C TRP A 6 5.01 -7.81 7.03
N ILE A 7 4.98 -6.48 6.99
CA ILE A 7 4.57 -5.68 8.14
C ILE A 7 3.07 -5.82 8.40
N VAL A 8 2.31 -5.97 7.34
CA VAL A 8 0.86 -6.10 7.45
C VAL A 8 0.44 -7.34 8.18
N VAL A 9 1.15 -8.44 8.00
CA VAL A 9 0.82 -9.67 8.72
C VAL A 9 0.80 -9.42 10.21
N LEU A 10 1.77 -8.68 10.71
CA LEU A 10 1.79 -8.31 12.13
C LEU A 10 0.61 -7.42 12.48
N GLY A 11 0.30 -6.48 11.61
CA GLY A 11 -0.82 -5.59 11.84
C GLY A 11 -2.15 -6.32 11.95
N LEU A 12 -2.36 -7.29 11.09
CA LEU A 12 -3.58 -8.08 11.14
C LEU A 12 -3.70 -8.86 12.43
N LEU A 13 -2.62 -9.45 12.88
CA LEU A 13 -2.63 -10.19 14.13
C LEU A 13 -2.96 -9.30 15.32
N LEU A 14 -2.44 -8.10 15.31
CA LEU A 14 -2.66 -7.17 16.40
C LEU A 14 -4.06 -6.59 16.38
N SER A 15 -4.53 -6.23 15.21
CA SER A 15 -5.82 -5.57 15.15
C SER A 15 -6.96 -6.55 15.33
N GLY A 16 -6.93 -7.69 14.64
CA GLY A 16 -7.99 -8.69 14.73
C GLY A 16 -9.38 -8.07 14.77
N ASN A 17 -9.51 -6.88 14.26
CA ASN A 17 -10.68 -6.06 14.47
C ASN A 17 -11.20 -5.57 13.14
N ALA A 18 -12.32 -6.11 12.72
CA ALA A 18 -12.92 -5.75 11.45
C ALA A 18 -13.29 -4.28 11.36
N ASN A 19 -13.52 -3.64 12.51
CA ASN A 19 -13.91 -2.24 12.49
C ASN A 19 -12.77 -1.30 12.14
N ALA A 20 -11.56 -1.79 12.18
CA ALA A 20 -10.41 -0.95 11.87
C ALA A 20 -10.52 -0.31 10.48
N GLY A 21 -11.13 -1.01 9.54
CA GLY A 21 -11.29 -0.50 8.18
C GLY A 21 -12.26 0.65 8.07
N TRP A 22 -13.13 0.84 9.05
CA TRP A 22 -14.13 1.89 8.99
C TRP A 22 -13.52 3.27 9.07
N PHE A 23 -12.51 3.41 9.89
CA PHE A 23 -11.88 4.70 10.13
C PHE A 23 -10.56 4.80 9.43
N GLY A 24 -10.25 3.81 8.63
CA GLY A 24 -8.96 3.76 7.99
C GLY A 24 -8.93 4.53 6.70
N LYS A 25 -7.72 4.87 6.31
CA LYS A 25 -7.46 5.47 5.02
C LYS A 25 -6.47 4.61 4.29
N TRP A 26 -6.75 4.37 3.03
CA TRP A 26 -5.90 3.55 2.19
C TRP A 26 -4.88 4.41 1.45
N SER A 27 -3.67 3.91 1.35
CA SER A 27 -2.61 4.56 0.58
C SER A 27 -2.15 3.58 -0.50
N GLY A 28 -1.96 4.09 -1.71
CA GLY A 28 -1.55 3.27 -2.84
C GLY A 28 -0.07 3.43 -3.14
N TYR A 29 0.59 2.30 -3.37
CA TYR A 29 2.00 2.26 -3.71
C TYR A 29 2.18 1.44 -4.98
N VAL A 30 2.91 1.98 -5.93
CA VAL A 30 3.17 1.33 -7.20
C VAL A 30 4.65 0.99 -7.27
N TYR A 31 4.94 -0.23 -7.65
CA TYR A 31 6.30 -0.68 -7.92
C TYR A 31 6.49 -0.65 -9.43
N PRO A 32 7.27 0.33 -9.97
CA PRO A 32 7.43 0.45 -11.43
C PRO A 32 8.00 -0.80 -12.06
N ASP A 33 8.81 -1.54 -11.31
CA ASP A 33 9.38 -2.80 -11.75
C ASP A 33 9.07 -3.85 -10.70
N ALA A 34 8.22 -4.81 -11.03
CA ALA A 34 7.79 -5.85 -10.10
C ALA A 34 8.94 -6.72 -9.63
N SER A 35 10.07 -6.72 -10.33
CA SER A 35 11.23 -7.48 -9.91
C SER A 35 12.12 -6.72 -8.91
N ASP A 36 11.83 -5.43 -8.69
CA ASP A 36 12.59 -4.61 -7.75
C ASP A 36 11.62 -3.86 -6.84
N LEU A 37 11.24 -4.49 -5.75
CA LEU A 37 10.28 -3.93 -4.82
C LEU A 37 10.88 -2.93 -3.84
N THR A 38 12.15 -2.61 -4.00
CA THR A 38 12.77 -1.57 -3.20
C THR A 38 12.44 -0.18 -3.72
N VAL A 39 12.00 -0.09 -4.96
CA VAL A 39 11.63 1.18 -5.58
C VAL A 39 10.11 1.24 -5.68
N HIS A 40 9.53 2.30 -5.14
CA HIS A 40 8.09 2.50 -5.26
C HIS A 40 7.78 3.98 -5.40
N VAL A 41 6.60 4.26 -5.96
CA VAL A 41 6.06 5.62 -6.04
C VAL A 41 4.66 5.60 -5.46
N ALA A 42 4.27 6.69 -4.84
CA ALA A 42 2.93 6.79 -4.28
C ALA A 42 1.92 7.04 -5.40
N ALA A 43 0.83 6.29 -5.38
CA ALA A 43 -0.30 6.57 -6.26
C ALA A 43 -1.23 7.59 -5.62
N GLY A 44 -1.22 7.68 -4.30
CA GLY A 44 -2.04 8.61 -3.55
C GLY A 44 -2.31 8.06 -2.17
N THR A 45 -2.88 8.92 -1.32
CA THR A 45 -3.18 8.59 0.06
C THR A 45 -4.61 9.03 0.39
N GLN A 46 -5.09 8.62 1.55
CA GLN A 46 -6.37 9.07 2.07
C GLN A 46 -7.59 8.58 1.28
N TYR A 47 -7.45 7.45 0.60
CA TYR A 47 -8.60 6.83 -0.05
C TYR A 47 -9.45 6.13 1.01
N GLU A 48 -10.76 6.29 0.91
CA GLU A 48 -11.67 5.75 1.91
C GLU A 48 -11.95 4.28 1.72
N THR A 49 -11.77 3.77 0.51
CA THR A 49 -12.02 2.36 0.22
C THR A 49 -10.81 1.73 -0.46
N LEU A 50 -10.70 0.41 -0.29
CA LEU A 50 -9.68 -0.35 -1.00
C LEU A 50 -9.85 -0.21 -2.51
N GLU A 51 -11.09 -0.20 -2.97
CA GLU A 51 -11.35 -0.11 -4.40
C GLU A 51 -10.85 1.21 -4.99
N ASP A 52 -11.07 2.31 -4.28
CA ASP A 52 -10.57 3.61 -4.73
C ASP A 52 -9.05 3.60 -4.82
N CYS A 53 -8.41 3.02 -3.83
CA CYS A 53 -6.95 2.91 -3.83
C CYS A 53 -6.46 2.04 -4.99
N ARG A 54 -7.11 0.90 -5.20
CA ARG A 54 -6.76 -0.01 -6.28
C ARG A 54 -6.88 0.69 -7.64
N ASN A 55 -7.97 1.41 -7.85
CA ASN A 55 -8.18 2.13 -9.10
C ASN A 55 -7.12 3.20 -9.31
N ALA A 56 -6.74 3.88 -8.24
CA ALA A 56 -5.69 4.90 -8.33
C ALA A 56 -4.34 4.28 -8.72
N CYS A 57 -4.02 3.13 -8.15
CA CYS A 57 -2.78 2.43 -8.50
C CYS A 57 -2.78 2.00 -9.97
N LEU A 58 -3.88 1.41 -10.43
CA LEU A 58 -3.99 0.97 -11.81
C LEU A 58 -3.91 2.14 -12.77
N LYS A 59 -4.53 3.25 -12.42
CA LYS A 59 -4.48 4.46 -13.21
C LYS A 59 -3.05 5.01 -13.30
N LYS A 60 -2.35 5.00 -12.17
CA LYS A 60 -0.96 5.46 -12.13
C LYS A 60 -0.09 4.62 -13.05
N ILE A 61 -0.25 3.30 -12.99
CA ILE A 61 0.51 2.39 -13.85
C ILE A 61 0.23 2.68 -15.31
N SER A 62 -1.04 2.85 -15.67
CA SER A 62 -1.44 3.11 -17.05
C SER A 62 -0.90 4.45 -17.54
N GLN A 63 -1.06 5.49 -16.73
CA GLN A 63 -0.63 6.84 -17.12
C GLN A 63 0.88 6.96 -17.24
N ALA A 64 1.62 6.23 -16.41
CA ALA A 64 3.08 6.28 -16.44
C ALA A 64 3.65 5.36 -17.51
N GLY A 65 2.84 4.46 -18.08
CA GLY A 65 3.31 3.54 -19.11
C GLY A 65 4.17 2.41 -18.58
N TYR A 66 4.06 2.10 -17.29
CA TYR A 66 4.81 0.98 -16.73
C TYR A 66 4.29 -0.33 -17.28
N GLN A 67 5.18 -1.20 -17.73
CA GLN A 67 4.77 -2.44 -18.37
C GLN A 67 4.99 -3.66 -17.50
N ASN A 68 5.84 -3.58 -16.49
CA ASN A 68 6.11 -4.68 -15.59
C ASN A 68 5.95 -4.21 -14.16
N ALA A 69 4.86 -3.52 -13.88
CA ALA A 69 4.63 -2.93 -12.57
C ALA A 69 3.77 -3.82 -11.70
N ASP A 70 3.87 -3.58 -10.41
CA ASP A 70 2.98 -4.18 -9.42
C ASP A 70 2.50 -3.06 -8.51
N TYR A 71 1.58 -3.35 -7.63
CA TYR A 71 1.09 -2.34 -6.70
C TYR A 71 0.58 -3.00 -5.42
N GLU A 72 0.45 -2.16 -4.39
CA GLU A 72 -0.18 -2.57 -3.14
C GLU A 72 -0.94 -1.39 -2.57
N CYS A 73 -2.03 -1.69 -1.89
CA CYS A 73 -2.78 -0.71 -1.10
C CYS A 73 -2.64 -1.06 0.36
N GLY A 74 -2.25 -0.08 1.16
CA GLY A 74 -2.09 -0.28 2.59
C GLY A 74 -3.06 0.57 3.38
N LEU A 75 -3.58 0.01 4.46
CA LEU A 75 -4.54 0.67 5.33
C LEU A 75 -3.80 1.31 6.49
N ASN A 76 -4.03 2.60 6.70
CA ASN A 76 -3.46 3.35 7.82
C ASN A 76 -1.95 3.21 7.91
N CYS A 77 -1.28 3.44 6.79
CA CYS A 77 0.17 3.31 6.72
C CYS A 77 0.86 4.51 7.35
N LYS A 78 1.97 4.25 7.97
CA LYS A 78 2.84 5.29 8.52
C LYS A 78 4.29 4.81 8.40
N PRO A 79 5.25 5.73 8.35
CA PRO A 79 6.65 5.32 8.31
C PRO A 79 6.99 4.46 9.52
N SER A 80 7.82 3.45 9.30
CA SER A 80 8.26 2.57 10.38
C SER A 80 9.11 3.31 11.41
N PHE A 81 9.79 4.35 10.97
CA PHE A 81 10.48 5.30 11.84
C PHE A 81 10.61 6.62 11.06
N PRO A 82 10.90 7.75 11.72
CA PRO A 82 11.00 9.03 11.02
C PRO A 82 12.02 8.98 9.89
N GLY A 83 11.58 9.34 8.69
CA GLY A 83 12.43 9.35 7.52
C GLY A 83 12.59 8.01 6.82
N ALA A 84 11.92 6.97 7.30
CA ALA A 84 12.01 5.65 6.69
C ALA A 84 11.30 5.61 5.34
N ASP A 85 11.80 4.78 4.44
CA ASP A 85 11.13 4.51 3.17
C ASP A 85 10.29 3.23 3.22
N THR A 86 10.18 2.62 4.39
CA THR A 86 9.27 1.50 4.63
C THR A 86 8.14 1.96 5.53
N PHE A 87 6.97 1.34 5.32
CA PHE A 87 5.77 1.74 6.02
C PHE A 87 5.16 0.57 6.77
N ILE A 88 4.55 0.89 7.90
CA ILE A 88 3.78 -0.07 8.67
C ILE A 88 2.32 0.23 8.41
N CYS A 89 1.59 -0.77 7.96
CA CYS A 89 0.18 -0.65 7.65
C CYS A 89 -0.61 -1.66 8.47
N LYS A 90 -1.87 -1.35 8.76
CA LYS A 90 -2.72 -2.30 9.47
C LYS A 90 -3.00 -3.52 8.62
N GLU A 91 -3.15 -3.32 7.31
CA GLU A 91 -3.26 -4.41 6.37
C GLU A 91 -2.90 -3.91 4.98
N THR A 92 -2.60 -4.82 4.08
CA THR A 92 -2.39 -4.47 2.68
C THR A 92 -3.20 -5.40 1.80
N SER A 93 -3.50 -4.93 0.61
CA SER A 93 -4.23 -5.72 -0.37
C SER A 93 -3.90 -5.21 -1.77
N ARG A 94 -4.40 -5.93 -2.78
CA ARG A 94 -4.20 -5.57 -4.17
C ARG A 94 -5.52 -5.43 -4.87
#